data_217fb5ce73fcd755b5d7e2a89b30605e
#
_entry.id   217fb5ce73fcd755b5d7e2a89b30605e
#
_cell.length_a   1.000
_cell.length_b   1.000
_cell.length_c   1.000
_cell.angle_alpha   90.00
_cell.angle_beta   90.00
_cell.angle_gamma   90.00
#
_symmetry.space_group_name_H-M   'P 1'
#
loop_
_entity.id
_entity.type
_entity.pdbx_description
1 polymer ?
#
loop_
_entity_poly.entity_id
_entity_poly.type
_entity_poly.pdbx_seq_one_letter_code
_entity_poly.pdbx_strand_id
1 'polypeptide(L)'
;MKGADCSVRVGHEAWVLSEKRSTLVAAAIDLMGCPQHTTIPSVDCAPISDHLKGCVMDWLSWLKPWELSPVLVLCFVLSAWLFVRGARVRRVSRTRQIFFWSGWVMLYLSMHTMLDYYAERMFFMHRIQHLVLHHLGPLVVMAAYPGSVMRAGLPRALRQALFRFTQTIWGRGTVSLLTNPIFVPALFVFLVVIWLIPSVQFYSMLDWRLYRLMNWSVVITGFMYWNLILDRRPNPPAAMTPGGRVISPILTMAPQMVAGAVIAFIERDLYPLFDLCGRAIPMAAQTDQMIGGLTMWIPAAMTEVIGLLVALRTLMRLSAKGRWGVAKRIRV
;
A
#
# COMPACT_ATOMS: atom_id res chain seq x y z
N MET A 1 21.95 -59.08 10.08
CA MET A 1 23.32 -58.86 9.57
C MET A 1 23.48 -57.37 9.31
N LYS A 2 24.39 -56.74 10.08
CA LYS A 2 25.18 -55.50 9.89
C LYS A 2 24.51 -54.36 9.09
N GLY A 3 24.01 -53.31 9.71
CA GLY A 3 24.58 -52.16 10.31
C GLY A 3 25.55 -51.38 9.42
N ALA A 4 25.11 -50.29 8.74
CA ALA A 4 26.02 -49.27 8.20
C ALA A 4 25.75 -47.98 8.94
N ASP A 5 26.66 -47.66 9.85
CA ASP A 5 26.78 -46.45 10.64
C ASP A 5 27.27 -45.32 9.72
N CYS A 6 26.49 -44.26 9.54
CA CYS A 6 26.92 -43.11 8.79
C CYS A 6 27.15 -41.94 9.79
N SER A 7 28.28 -42.00 10.50
CA SER A 7 28.74 -40.88 11.32
C SER A 7 29.35 -39.78 10.46
N VAL A 8 28.57 -38.78 10.14
CA VAL A 8 29.09 -37.53 9.57
C VAL A 8 29.69 -36.67 10.71
N ARG A 9 31.02 -36.56 10.72
CA ARG A 9 31.73 -35.55 11.54
C ARG A 9 31.37 -34.14 11.03
N VAL A 10 30.45 -33.47 11.70
CA VAL A 10 30.24 -32.05 11.53
C VAL A 10 31.29 -31.33 12.39
N GLY A 11 32.12 -30.54 11.76
CA GLY A 11 33.20 -29.83 12.43
C GLY A 11 32.71 -28.87 13.50
N HIS A 12 33.46 -28.75 14.60
CA HIS A 12 33.19 -27.96 15.80
C HIS A 12 32.84 -26.51 15.50
N GLU A 13 33.30 -25.91 14.41
CA GLU A 13 33.01 -24.55 13.98
C GLU A 13 31.60 -24.36 13.46
N ALA A 14 31.00 -25.35 12.81
CA ALA A 14 29.62 -25.29 12.34
C ALA A 14 28.61 -25.30 13.50
N TRP A 15 28.96 -25.96 14.61
CA TRP A 15 28.14 -26.04 15.80
C TRP A 15 28.09 -24.70 16.56
N VAL A 16 29.24 -24.03 16.72
CA VAL A 16 29.34 -22.71 17.38
C VAL A 16 28.63 -21.61 16.61
N LEU A 17 28.62 -21.68 15.28
CA LEU A 17 27.87 -20.75 14.43
C LEU A 17 26.34 -21.01 14.48
N SER A 18 25.94 -22.27 14.64
CA SER A 18 24.54 -22.67 14.81
C SER A 18 24.00 -22.19 16.17
N GLU A 19 24.76 -22.33 17.23
CA GLU A 19 24.39 -21.94 18.59
C GLU A 19 24.32 -20.40 18.75
N LYS A 20 25.27 -19.65 18.17
CA LYS A 20 25.20 -18.19 18.10
C LYS A 20 24.01 -17.68 17.25
N ARG A 21 23.67 -18.38 16.18
CA ARG A 21 22.46 -18.05 15.41
C ARG A 21 21.20 -18.29 16.23
N SER A 22 21.12 -19.39 16.95
CA SER A 22 19.97 -19.73 17.79
C SER A 22 19.76 -18.73 18.93
N THR A 23 20.83 -18.25 19.56
CA THR A 23 20.77 -17.25 20.63
C THR A 23 20.43 -15.85 20.12
N LEU A 24 20.91 -15.46 18.94
CA LEU A 24 20.54 -14.19 18.31
C LEU A 24 19.08 -14.22 17.82
N VAL A 25 18.62 -15.35 17.31
CA VAL A 25 17.22 -15.55 16.90
C VAL A 25 16.30 -15.54 18.12
N ALA A 26 16.66 -16.20 19.22
CA ALA A 26 15.90 -16.17 20.46
C ALA A 26 15.82 -14.76 21.08
N ALA A 27 16.94 -14.05 21.12
CA ALA A 27 16.98 -12.66 21.58
C ALA A 27 16.17 -11.71 20.65
N ALA A 28 16.14 -11.97 19.35
CA ALA A 28 15.32 -11.23 18.41
C ALA A 28 13.81 -11.52 18.63
N ILE A 29 13.45 -12.76 18.93
CA ILE A 29 12.06 -13.16 19.22
C ILE A 29 11.55 -12.50 20.51
N ASP A 30 12.38 -12.42 21.56
CA ASP A 30 12.03 -11.73 22.81
C ASP A 30 11.89 -10.22 22.64
N LEU A 31 12.72 -9.61 21.77
CA LEU A 31 12.62 -8.19 21.42
C LEU A 31 11.39 -7.87 20.54
N MET A 32 10.89 -8.85 19.80
CA MET A 32 9.77 -8.68 18.87
C MET A 32 8.40 -8.64 19.56
N GLY A 33 8.30 -9.02 20.83
CA GLY A 33 6.99 -9.15 21.51
C GLY A 33 6.03 -10.06 20.73
N CYS A 34 6.54 -11.03 19.95
CA CYS A 34 5.70 -12.06 19.34
C CYS A 34 4.98 -12.80 20.46
N PRO A 35 3.65 -12.65 20.64
CA PRO A 35 2.93 -13.33 21.70
C PRO A 35 3.11 -14.83 21.53
N GLN A 36 3.90 -15.41 22.42
CA GLN A 36 4.01 -16.86 22.53
C GLN A 36 2.62 -17.38 22.89
N HIS A 37 2.06 -18.18 21.99
CA HIS A 37 0.82 -18.91 22.22
C HIS A 37 -0.42 -18.10 22.69
N THR A 38 -0.99 -17.30 21.79
CA THR A 38 -2.44 -17.27 21.78
C THR A 38 -2.89 -18.52 21.05
N THR A 39 -3.37 -19.50 21.79
CA THR A 39 -4.10 -20.65 21.27
C THR A 39 -5.08 -20.15 20.21
N ILE A 40 -4.86 -20.55 18.97
CA ILE A 40 -5.89 -20.48 17.92
C ILE A 40 -7.09 -21.17 18.58
N PRO A 41 -8.29 -20.53 18.65
CA PRO A 41 -9.45 -21.25 19.12
C PRO A 41 -9.57 -22.49 18.24
N SER A 42 -9.39 -23.66 18.85
CA SER A 42 -9.59 -24.94 18.21
C SER A 42 -10.97 -24.90 17.57
N VAL A 43 -11.05 -25.16 16.29
CA VAL A 43 -12.32 -25.37 15.61
C VAL A 43 -12.76 -26.74 16.11
N ASP A 44 -13.47 -26.77 17.24
CA ASP A 44 -14.17 -27.94 17.70
C ASP A 44 -15.27 -28.26 16.69
N CYS A 45 -15.04 -29.30 15.89
CA CYS A 45 -16.05 -29.88 15.02
C CYS A 45 -17.11 -30.55 15.90
N ALA A 46 -18.12 -29.81 16.32
CA ALA A 46 -19.34 -30.35 16.94
C ALA A 46 -20.24 -31.05 15.88
N PRO A 47 -21.07 -32.02 16.25
CA PRO A 47 -21.85 -32.83 15.32
C PRO A 47 -22.85 -32.03 14.46
N ILE A 48 -23.16 -32.53 13.29
CA ILE A 48 -23.77 -31.92 12.11
C ILE A 48 -25.08 -31.14 12.35
N SER A 49 -25.83 -31.36 13.43
CA SER A 49 -27.09 -30.67 13.70
C SER A 49 -26.95 -29.25 14.27
N ASP A 50 -25.79 -28.90 14.85
CA ASP A 50 -25.51 -27.57 15.36
C ASP A 50 -24.60 -26.74 14.42
N HIS A 51 -24.15 -27.34 13.32
CA HIS A 51 -23.22 -26.76 12.36
C HIS A 51 -23.72 -25.53 11.60
N LEU A 52 -25.02 -25.30 11.50
CA LEU A 52 -25.55 -24.10 10.83
C LEU A 52 -25.52 -22.83 11.70
N LYS A 53 -25.36 -22.98 13.03
CA LYS A 53 -25.23 -21.85 13.96
C LYS A 53 -23.78 -21.53 14.34
N GLY A 54 -22.85 -22.51 14.26
CA GLY A 54 -21.45 -22.36 14.64
C GLY A 54 -20.51 -21.99 13.50
N CYS A 55 -20.93 -22.10 12.24
CA CYS A 55 -20.13 -21.77 11.07
C CYS A 55 -20.53 -20.43 10.41
N VAL A 56 -21.20 -19.57 11.15
CA VAL A 56 -21.18 -18.15 10.84
C VAL A 56 -19.79 -17.69 11.21
N MET A 57 -18.88 -17.72 10.23
CA MET A 57 -17.60 -17.00 10.33
C MET A 57 -17.96 -15.63 10.88
N ASP A 58 -17.48 -15.32 12.06
CA ASP A 58 -17.80 -14.06 12.73
C ASP A 58 -17.15 -12.94 11.94
N TRP A 59 -17.81 -12.50 10.88
CA TRP A 59 -17.39 -11.42 9.99
C TRP A 59 -16.97 -10.18 10.77
N LEU A 60 -17.59 -9.98 11.92
CA LEU A 60 -17.30 -8.89 12.82
C LEU A 60 -15.91 -9.04 13.44
N SER A 61 -15.39 -10.26 13.57
CA SER A 61 -14.03 -10.49 14.06
C SER A 61 -12.97 -9.92 13.11
N TRP A 62 -13.21 -9.96 11.80
CA TRP A 62 -12.32 -9.37 10.79
C TRP A 62 -12.30 -7.84 10.83
N LEU A 63 -13.34 -7.21 11.36
CA LEU A 63 -13.46 -5.76 11.47
C LEU A 63 -12.89 -5.22 12.79
N LYS A 64 -12.51 -6.10 13.72
CA LYS A 64 -11.88 -5.68 14.97
C LYS A 64 -10.56 -4.97 14.67
N PRO A 65 -10.30 -3.82 15.31
CA PRO A 65 -9.01 -3.18 15.25
C PRO A 65 -7.92 -4.14 15.76
N TRP A 66 -6.87 -4.35 14.98
CA TRP A 66 -5.72 -5.12 15.40
C TRP A 66 -4.89 -4.34 16.42
N GLU A 67 -4.57 -3.09 16.06
CA GLU A 67 -3.88 -2.16 16.94
C GLU A 67 -4.67 -0.86 17.09
N LEU A 68 -4.75 -0.34 18.31
CA LEU A 68 -5.34 0.98 18.56
C LEU A 68 -4.34 2.07 18.17
N SER A 69 -4.48 2.63 16.99
CA SER A 69 -3.70 3.77 16.52
C SER A 69 -4.54 5.05 16.53
N PRO A 70 -4.44 5.89 17.59
CA PRO A 70 -5.25 7.11 17.67
C PRO A 70 -4.94 8.09 16.53
N VAL A 71 -3.69 8.14 16.06
CA VAL A 71 -3.30 8.99 14.92
C VAL A 71 -4.00 8.56 13.64
N LEU A 72 -4.06 7.24 13.38
CA LEU A 72 -4.72 6.68 12.22
C LEU A 72 -6.22 7.01 12.26
N VAL A 73 -6.89 6.71 13.37
CA VAL A 73 -8.31 7.00 13.55
C VAL A 73 -8.59 8.50 13.37
N LEU A 74 -7.77 9.37 13.95
CA LEU A 74 -7.90 10.82 13.80
C LEU A 74 -7.78 11.26 12.32
N CYS A 75 -6.80 10.73 11.58
CA CYS A 75 -6.62 11.04 10.15
C CYS A 75 -7.83 10.61 9.32
N PHE A 76 -8.36 9.41 9.58
CA PHE A 76 -9.53 8.90 8.88
C PHE A 76 -10.80 9.68 9.25
N VAL A 77 -11.07 9.95 10.52
CA VAL A 77 -12.21 10.76 10.97
C VAL A 77 -12.13 12.17 10.41
N LEU A 78 -10.94 12.81 10.45
CA LEU A 78 -10.76 14.16 9.93
C LEU A 78 -10.99 14.21 8.41
N SER A 79 -10.46 13.24 7.66
CA SER A 79 -10.67 13.17 6.21
C SER A 79 -12.14 12.96 5.85
N ALA A 80 -12.84 12.10 6.56
CA ALA A 80 -14.28 11.88 6.41
C ALA A 80 -15.09 13.14 6.73
N TRP A 81 -14.79 13.79 7.85
CA TRP A 81 -15.43 15.03 8.26
C TRP A 81 -15.23 16.16 7.24
N LEU A 82 -14.00 16.34 6.74
CA LEU A 82 -13.69 17.32 5.70
C LEU A 82 -14.47 17.05 4.41
N PHE A 83 -14.56 15.78 4.00
CA PHE A 83 -15.31 15.42 2.82
C PHE A 83 -16.81 15.66 2.99
N VAL A 84 -17.41 15.22 4.09
CA VAL A 84 -18.84 15.43 4.38
C VAL A 84 -19.18 16.92 4.46
N ARG A 85 -18.37 17.70 5.19
CA ARG A 85 -18.55 19.15 5.29
C ARG A 85 -18.41 19.84 3.93
N GLY A 86 -17.43 19.43 3.14
CA GLY A 86 -17.22 19.96 1.79
C GLY A 86 -18.34 19.58 0.82
N ALA A 87 -18.88 18.37 0.94
CA ALA A 87 -20.00 17.91 0.12
C ALA A 87 -21.32 18.66 0.41
N ARG A 88 -21.49 19.20 1.62
CA ARG A 88 -22.62 20.08 1.96
C ARG A 88 -22.48 21.46 1.29
N VAL A 89 -21.25 21.93 1.07
CA VAL A 89 -20.98 23.24 0.44
C VAL A 89 -20.95 23.13 -1.08
N ARG A 90 -20.49 22.00 -1.61
CA ARG A 90 -20.38 21.73 -3.05
C ARG A 90 -21.21 20.52 -3.43
N ARG A 91 -22.06 20.63 -4.44
CA ARG A 91 -22.78 19.48 -4.96
C ARG A 91 -21.78 18.44 -5.52
N VAL A 92 -21.78 17.25 -4.93
CA VAL A 92 -20.95 16.11 -5.33
C VAL A 92 -21.88 15.02 -5.86
N SER A 93 -21.63 14.52 -7.08
CA SER A 93 -22.43 13.44 -7.66
C SER A 93 -22.36 12.16 -6.81
N ARG A 94 -23.42 11.35 -6.83
CA ARG A 94 -23.46 10.07 -6.09
C ARG A 94 -22.28 9.15 -6.46
N THR A 95 -21.95 9.05 -7.74
CA THR A 95 -20.78 8.27 -8.20
C THR A 95 -19.48 8.70 -7.54
N ARG A 96 -19.22 10.01 -7.44
CA ARG A 96 -18.02 10.52 -6.77
C ARG A 96 -18.01 10.24 -5.27
N GLN A 97 -19.17 10.26 -4.62
CA GLN A 97 -19.30 9.87 -3.22
C GLN A 97 -18.99 8.38 -3.03
N ILE A 98 -19.52 7.52 -3.90
CA ILE A 98 -19.23 6.07 -3.88
C ILE A 98 -17.74 5.84 -4.03
N PHE A 99 -17.07 6.43 -5.02
CA PHE A 99 -15.63 6.31 -5.19
C PHE A 99 -14.84 6.77 -3.96
N PHE A 100 -15.20 7.90 -3.37
CA PHE A 100 -14.52 8.38 -2.17
C PHE A 100 -14.67 7.42 -1.00
N TRP A 101 -15.91 7.01 -0.69
CA TRP A 101 -16.18 6.16 0.46
C TRP A 101 -15.66 4.73 0.28
N SER A 102 -15.75 4.16 -0.91
CA SER A 102 -15.19 2.82 -1.16
C SER A 102 -13.66 2.81 -0.98
N GLY A 103 -12.94 3.77 -1.57
CA GLY A 103 -11.50 3.86 -1.39
C GLY A 103 -11.10 4.20 0.05
N TRP A 104 -11.90 5.05 0.74
CA TRP A 104 -11.69 5.38 2.15
C TRP A 104 -11.84 4.15 3.05
N VAL A 105 -12.90 3.36 2.84
CA VAL A 105 -13.14 2.11 3.59
C VAL A 105 -12.03 1.10 3.31
N MET A 106 -11.63 0.92 2.04
CA MET A 106 -10.54 0.00 1.68
C MET A 106 -9.24 0.34 2.40
N LEU A 107 -8.86 1.62 2.42
CA LEU A 107 -7.66 2.07 3.14
C LEU A 107 -7.77 1.87 4.65
N TYR A 108 -8.92 2.18 5.23
CA TYR A 108 -9.16 1.99 6.67
C TYR A 108 -9.06 0.51 7.06
N LEU A 109 -9.74 -0.37 6.31
CA LEU A 109 -9.71 -1.80 6.58
C LEU A 109 -8.30 -2.38 6.45
N SER A 110 -7.52 -1.91 5.48
CA SER A 110 -6.15 -2.38 5.27
C SER A 110 -5.14 -1.94 6.33
N MET A 111 -5.41 -0.83 7.05
CA MET A 111 -4.46 -0.25 8.02
C MET A 111 -4.85 -0.46 9.47
N HIS A 112 -6.06 -0.94 9.76
CA HIS A 112 -6.60 -0.89 11.12
C HIS A 112 -7.34 -2.15 11.57
N THR A 113 -7.55 -3.13 10.70
CA THR A 113 -8.30 -4.34 11.02
C THR A 113 -7.41 -5.58 11.02
N MET A 114 -8.02 -6.76 11.20
CA MET A 114 -7.32 -8.04 11.15
C MET A 114 -6.54 -8.27 9.84
N LEU A 115 -6.83 -7.51 8.76
CA LEU A 115 -6.02 -7.56 7.55
C LEU A 115 -4.56 -7.15 7.82
N ASP A 116 -4.35 -6.16 8.69
CA ASP A 116 -3.02 -5.72 9.13
C ASP A 116 -2.29 -6.83 9.90
N TYR A 117 -2.97 -7.53 10.81
CA TYR A 117 -2.43 -8.71 11.49
C TYR A 117 -1.94 -9.80 10.54
N TYR A 118 -2.77 -10.15 9.54
CA TYR A 118 -2.38 -11.15 8.55
C TYR A 118 -1.23 -10.67 7.64
N ALA A 119 -1.18 -9.37 7.36
CA ALA A 119 -0.10 -8.77 6.60
C ALA A 119 1.24 -8.79 7.36
N GLU A 120 1.23 -8.73 8.68
CA GLU A 120 2.44 -8.90 9.50
C GLU A 120 2.94 -10.34 9.55
N ARG A 121 2.08 -11.33 9.26
CA ARG A 121 2.38 -12.77 9.40
C ARG A 121 2.44 -13.56 8.10
N MET A 122 2.10 -12.94 6.96
CA MET A 122 2.06 -13.60 5.67
C MET A 122 2.58 -12.66 4.59
N PHE A 123 3.52 -13.11 3.78
CA PHE A 123 4.08 -12.28 2.72
C PHE A 123 3.03 -11.89 1.68
N PHE A 124 2.21 -12.82 1.18
CA PHE A 124 1.20 -12.49 0.18
C PHE A 124 0.13 -11.53 0.71
N MET A 125 -0.28 -11.65 1.99
CA MET A 125 -1.23 -10.72 2.61
C MET A 125 -0.64 -9.32 2.74
N HIS A 126 0.65 -9.23 3.07
CA HIS A 126 1.38 -7.98 3.09
C HIS A 126 1.43 -7.33 1.68
N ARG A 127 1.60 -8.13 0.62
CA ARG A 127 1.55 -7.62 -0.76
C ARG A 127 0.13 -7.19 -1.17
N ILE A 128 -0.92 -7.90 -0.76
CA ILE A 128 -2.31 -7.47 -0.94
C ILE A 128 -2.57 -6.15 -0.20
N GLN A 129 -2.10 -6.02 1.04
CA GLN A 129 -2.19 -4.78 1.80
C GLN A 129 -1.51 -3.62 1.04
N HIS A 130 -0.27 -3.79 0.59
CA HIS A 130 0.44 -2.78 -0.19
C HIS A 130 -0.23 -2.47 -1.53
N LEU A 131 -0.82 -3.44 -2.21
CA LEU A 131 -1.63 -3.22 -3.40
C LEU A 131 -2.80 -2.26 -3.11
N VAL A 132 -3.48 -2.46 -1.99
CA VAL A 132 -4.58 -1.56 -1.57
C VAL A 132 -4.04 -0.18 -1.16
N LEU A 133 -2.99 -0.13 -0.35
CA LEU A 133 -2.46 1.11 0.21
C LEU A 133 -1.80 2.01 -0.83
N HIS A 134 -1.08 1.43 -1.79
CA HIS A 134 -0.27 2.17 -2.75
C HIS A 134 -0.97 2.39 -4.08
N HIS A 135 -1.73 1.41 -4.56
CA HIS A 135 -2.36 1.44 -5.88
C HIS A 135 -3.87 1.67 -5.79
N LEU A 136 -4.62 0.68 -5.34
CA LEU A 136 -6.08 0.62 -5.52
C LEU A 136 -6.83 1.66 -4.68
N GLY A 137 -6.52 1.76 -3.39
CA GLY A 137 -7.19 2.71 -2.48
C GLY A 137 -7.01 4.16 -2.93
N PRO A 138 -5.75 4.64 -3.12
CA PRO A 138 -5.49 5.98 -3.62
C PRO A 138 -6.07 6.23 -5.01
N LEU A 139 -6.02 5.26 -5.94
CA LEU A 139 -6.65 5.36 -7.26
C LEU A 139 -8.15 5.65 -7.13
N VAL A 140 -8.85 4.85 -6.34
CA VAL A 140 -10.30 4.94 -6.16
C VAL A 140 -10.69 6.25 -5.47
N VAL A 141 -10.00 6.65 -4.40
CA VAL A 141 -10.24 7.94 -3.74
C VAL A 141 -9.98 9.11 -4.70
N MET A 142 -8.88 9.08 -5.45
CA MET A 142 -8.54 10.17 -6.39
C MET A 142 -9.47 10.22 -7.60
N ALA A 143 -10.07 9.11 -8.02
CA ALA A 143 -11.12 9.10 -9.04
C ALA A 143 -12.36 9.90 -8.63
N ALA A 144 -12.59 10.08 -7.32
CA ALA A 144 -13.61 10.98 -6.78
C ALA A 144 -13.26 12.48 -6.93
N TYR A 145 -12.01 12.84 -7.26
CA TYR A 145 -11.51 14.24 -7.27
C TYR A 145 -11.79 14.99 -5.96
N PRO A 146 -11.37 14.45 -4.80
CA PRO A 146 -11.77 14.95 -3.49
C PRO A 146 -11.16 16.31 -3.16
N GLY A 147 -10.04 16.69 -3.76
CA GLY A 147 -9.26 17.88 -3.37
C GLY A 147 -10.03 19.19 -3.36
N SER A 148 -10.97 19.40 -4.30
CA SER A 148 -11.81 20.60 -4.32
C SER A 148 -12.91 20.56 -3.25
N VAL A 149 -13.42 19.38 -2.93
CA VAL A 149 -14.45 19.14 -1.94
C VAL A 149 -13.87 19.32 -0.54
N MET A 150 -12.74 18.64 -0.26
CA MET A 150 -12.04 18.75 1.04
C MET A 150 -11.60 20.19 1.33
N ARG A 151 -11.08 20.92 0.33
CA ARG A 151 -10.74 22.35 0.49
C ARG A 151 -11.96 23.19 0.83
N ALA A 152 -13.15 22.91 0.28
CA ALA A 152 -14.38 23.60 0.63
C ALA A 152 -14.84 23.25 2.05
N GLY A 153 -14.53 22.07 2.55
CA GLY A 153 -14.80 21.60 3.91
C GLY A 153 -13.89 22.24 4.98
N LEU A 154 -12.72 22.76 4.61
CA LEU A 154 -11.81 23.39 5.56
C LEU A 154 -12.43 24.65 6.18
N PRO A 155 -12.22 24.89 7.50
CA PRO A 155 -12.53 26.18 8.13
C PRO A 155 -11.84 27.33 7.40
N ARG A 156 -12.51 28.49 7.36
CA ARG A 156 -11.99 29.66 6.63
C ARG A 156 -10.56 30.03 7.07
N ALA A 157 -10.30 30.06 8.37
CA ALA A 157 -8.99 30.40 8.92
C ALA A 157 -7.89 29.43 8.41
N LEU A 158 -8.13 28.11 8.48
CA LEU A 158 -7.17 27.11 8.03
C LEU A 158 -6.95 27.17 6.51
N ARG A 159 -8.02 27.40 5.73
CA ARG A 159 -7.91 27.58 4.28
C ARG A 159 -7.07 28.81 3.91
N GLN A 160 -7.23 29.93 4.65
CA GLN A 160 -6.41 31.12 4.47
C GLN A 160 -4.96 30.91 4.88
N ALA A 161 -4.73 30.21 6.00
CA ALA A 161 -3.39 29.87 6.46
C ALA A 161 -2.64 29.00 5.44
N LEU A 162 -3.31 27.96 4.92
CA LEU A 162 -2.74 27.11 3.85
C LEU A 162 -2.47 27.90 2.57
N PHE A 163 -3.38 28.81 2.19
CA PHE A 163 -3.15 29.67 1.02
C PHE A 163 -1.95 30.60 1.24
N ARG A 164 -1.84 31.25 2.40
CA ARG A 164 -0.66 32.08 2.74
C ARG A 164 0.62 31.26 2.73
N PHE A 165 0.61 30.05 3.31
CA PHE A 165 1.75 29.15 3.28
C PHE A 165 2.20 28.84 1.85
N THR A 166 1.26 28.51 0.94
CA THR A 166 1.61 28.20 -0.47
C THR A 166 2.17 29.40 -1.24
N GLN A 167 2.04 30.62 -0.72
CA GLN A 167 2.65 31.84 -1.30
C GLN A 167 4.09 32.05 -0.81
N THR A 168 4.51 31.40 0.26
CA THR A 168 5.91 31.48 0.75
C THR A 168 6.86 30.71 -0.16
N ILE A 169 8.16 31.00 -0.09
CA ILE A 169 9.19 30.26 -0.82
C ILE A 169 9.15 28.76 -0.46
N TRP A 170 9.06 28.46 0.81
CA TRP A 170 8.96 27.08 1.31
C TRP A 170 7.70 26.37 0.83
N GLY A 171 6.55 27.03 0.90
CA GLY A 171 5.29 26.47 0.43
C GLY A 171 5.27 26.24 -1.07
N ARG A 172 5.83 27.15 -1.87
CA ARG A 172 5.99 26.96 -3.32
C ARG A 172 6.93 25.81 -3.64
N GLY A 173 8.07 25.70 -2.94
CA GLY A 173 9.00 24.59 -3.09
C GLY A 173 8.36 23.25 -2.75
N THR A 174 7.64 23.18 -1.63
CA THR A 174 6.91 21.96 -1.22
C THR A 174 5.86 21.55 -2.25
N VAL A 175 5.01 22.48 -2.70
CA VAL A 175 4.00 22.20 -3.73
C VAL A 175 4.65 21.76 -5.03
N SER A 176 5.73 22.42 -5.46
CA SER A 176 6.48 22.05 -6.66
C SER A 176 7.04 20.64 -6.57
N LEU A 177 7.60 20.24 -5.42
CA LEU A 177 8.14 18.91 -5.18
C LEU A 177 7.03 17.84 -5.19
N LEU A 178 5.96 18.07 -4.43
CA LEU A 178 4.83 17.15 -4.29
C LEU A 178 3.98 16.99 -5.57
N THR A 179 4.18 17.86 -6.54
CA THR A 179 3.51 17.80 -7.86
C THR A 179 4.49 17.64 -9.02
N ASN A 180 5.76 17.39 -8.73
CA ASN A 180 6.76 17.24 -9.78
C ASN A 180 6.49 15.99 -10.64
N PRO A 181 6.38 16.15 -11.96
CA PRO A 181 5.99 15.05 -12.85
C PRO A 181 7.05 13.97 -13.05
N ILE A 182 8.28 14.20 -12.61
CA ILE A 182 9.38 13.22 -12.62
C ILE A 182 9.61 12.65 -11.24
N PHE A 183 9.73 13.52 -10.23
CA PHE A 183 10.02 13.11 -8.85
C PHE A 183 8.94 12.18 -8.27
N VAL A 184 7.65 12.51 -8.47
CA VAL A 184 6.56 11.74 -7.87
C VAL A 184 6.47 10.31 -8.44
N PRO A 185 6.50 10.07 -9.77
CA PRO A 185 6.55 8.71 -10.29
C PRO A 185 7.83 7.95 -9.90
N ALA A 186 8.97 8.63 -9.86
CA ALA A 186 10.22 8.01 -9.42
C ALA A 186 10.15 7.58 -7.94
N LEU A 187 9.61 8.44 -7.06
CA LEU A 187 9.39 8.13 -5.64
C LEU A 187 8.38 7.00 -5.45
N PHE A 188 7.33 6.96 -6.29
CA PHE A 188 6.33 5.90 -6.27
C PHE A 188 6.96 4.52 -6.52
N VAL A 189 7.80 4.39 -7.55
CA VAL A 189 8.53 3.14 -7.85
C VAL A 189 9.60 2.87 -6.78
N PHE A 190 10.34 3.89 -6.37
CA PHE A 190 11.41 3.76 -5.38
C PHE A 190 10.89 3.15 -4.07
N LEU A 191 9.74 3.59 -3.57
CA LEU A 191 9.16 3.06 -2.34
C LEU A 191 8.69 1.61 -2.48
N VAL A 192 8.22 1.19 -3.65
CA VAL A 192 7.94 -0.23 -3.89
C VAL A 192 9.24 -1.03 -3.80
N VAL A 193 10.27 -0.60 -4.51
CA VAL A 193 11.54 -1.34 -4.61
C VAL A 193 12.26 -1.40 -3.26
N ILE A 194 12.37 -0.29 -2.53
CA ILE A 194 13.08 -0.26 -1.24
C ILE A 194 12.42 -1.15 -0.19
N TRP A 195 11.07 -1.15 -0.12
CA TRP A 195 10.32 -2.00 0.82
C TRP A 195 10.25 -3.47 0.39
N LEU A 196 10.77 -3.82 -0.80
CA LEU A 196 10.93 -5.19 -1.27
C LEU A 196 12.31 -5.77 -0.97
N ILE A 197 13.29 -4.94 -0.66
CA ILE A 197 14.63 -5.44 -0.30
C ILE A 197 14.48 -6.28 0.96
N PRO A 198 14.88 -7.58 0.95
CA PRO A 198 14.61 -8.49 2.06
C PRO A 198 15.14 -8.00 3.41
N SER A 199 16.33 -7.41 3.45
CA SER A 199 16.89 -6.83 4.68
C SER A 199 16.12 -5.62 5.18
N VAL A 200 15.69 -4.73 4.29
CA VAL A 200 14.90 -3.54 4.66
C VAL A 200 13.52 -3.97 5.16
N GLN A 201 12.87 -4.91 4.47
CA GLN A 201 11.59 -5.45 4.90
C GLN A 201 11.72 -6.15 6.25
N PHE A 202 12.76 -6.95 6.46
CA PHE A 202 13.02 -7.62 7.73
C PHE A 202 13.03 -6.61 8.89
N TYR A 203 13.86 -5.56 8.82
CA TYR A 203 13.92 -4.55 9.87
C TYR A 203 12.63 -3.73 10.00
N SER A 204 11.94 -3.45 8.89
CA SER A 204 10.69 -2.70 8.93
C SER A 204 9.55 -3.47 9.61
N MET A 205 9.59 -4.79 9.59
CA MET A 205 8.60 -5.62 10.28
C MET A 205 8.92 -5.84 11.77
N LEU A 206 10.18 -5.61 12.18
CA LEU A 206 10.60 -5.74 13.57
C LEU A 206 10.30 -4.51 14.42
N ASP A 207 10.34 -3.32 13.81
CA ASP A 207 10.10 -2.05 14.51
C ASP A 207 8.74 -1.49 14.07
N TRP A 208 7.79 -1.38 14.99
CA TRP A 208 6.47 -0.83 14.74
C TRP A 208 6.50 0.60 14.16
N ARG A 209 7.55 1.39 14.45
CA ARG A 209 7.72 2.74 13.89
C ARG A 209 8.08 2.67 12.42
N LEU A 210 9.00 1.78 12.05
CA LEU A 210 9.39 1.55 10.66
C LEU A 210 8.24 0.93 9.86
N TYR A 211 7.49 0.00 10.46
CA TYR A 211 6.29 -0.58 9.84
C TYR A 211 5.23 0.49 9.53
N ARG A 212 4.96 1.38 10.48
CA ARG A 212 4.04 2.51 10.22
C ARG A 212 4.59 3.49 9.20
N LEU A 213 5.88 3.80 9.25
CA LEU A 213 6.52 4.65 8.25
C LEU A 213 6.39 4.05 6.84
N MET A 214 6.61 2.74 6.70
CA MET A 214 6.43 2.01 5.45
C MET A 214 5.00 2.18 4.93
N ASN A 215 3.98 1.84 5.71
CA ASN A 215 2.58 1.92 5.31
C ASN A 215 2.15 3.36 4.95
N TRP A 216 2.49 4.35 5.77
CA TRP A 216 2.17 5.75 5.49
C TRP A 216 2.90 6.28 4.25
N SER A 217 4.16 5.92 4.06
CA SER A 217 4.95 6.36 2.91
C SER A 217 4.33 5.91 1.59
N VAL A 218 3.89 4.66 1.50
CA VAL A 218 3.26 4.12 0.28
C VAL A 218 1.86 4.73 0.05
N VAL A 219 1.08 4.96 1.10
CA VAL A 219 -0.23 5.63 0.98
C VAL A 219 -0.08 7.06 0.47
N ILE A 220 0.82 7.84 1.07
CA ILE A 220 1.05 9.25 0.69
C ILE A 220 1.52 9.34 -0.76
N THR A 221 2.49 8.53 -1.15
CA THR A 221 3.00 8.54 -2.53
C THR A 221 1.99 8.00 -3.52
N GLY A 222 1.16 7.03 -3.14
CA GLY A 222 0.01 6.60 -3.91
C GLY A 222 -0.94 7.76 -4.20
N PHE A 223 -1.32 8.55 -3.19
CA PHE A 223 -2.14 9.75 -3.38
C PHE A 223 -1.47 10.81 -4.26
N MET A 224 -0.17 11.05 -4.07
CA MET A 224 0.58 12.01 -4.90
C MET A 224 0.57 11.57 -6.37
N TYR A 225 0.88 10.29 -6.62
CA TYR A 225 0.96 9.74 -7.95
C TYR A 225 -0.40 9.75 -8.68
N TRP A 226 -1.43 9.19 -8.07
CA TRP A 226 -2.77 9.14 -8.67
C TRP A 226 -3.41 10.53 -8.83
N ASN A 227 -3.05 11.50 -7.98
CA ASN A 227 -3.45 12.89 -8.18
C ASN A 227 -2.87 13.49 -9.48
N LEU A 228 -1.64 13.14 -9.85
CA LEU A 228 -1.03 13.59 -11.11
C LEU A 228 -1.65 12.89 -12.32
N ILE A 229 -1.80 11.56 -12.26
CA ILE A 229 -2.29 10.75 -13.39
C ILE A 229 -3.75 11.04 -13.72
N LEU A 230 -4.60 11.17 -12.70
CA LEU A 230 -6.04 11.37 -12.87
C LEU A 230 -6.44 12.85 -13.08
N ASP A 231 -5.51 13.79 -13.14
CA ASP A 231 -5.83 15.20 -13.37
C ASP A 231 -6.47 15.40 -14.75
N ARG A 232 -7.66 16.01 -14.79
CA ARG A 232 -8.45 16.24 -16.02
C ARG A 232 -8.16 17.59 -16.70
N ARG A 233 -7.33 18.40 -16.09
CA ARG A 233 -7.02 19.75 -16.59
C ARG A 233 -5.97 19.71 -17.70
N PRO A 234 -5.96 20.68 -18.62
CA PRO A 234 -4.83 20.86 -19.54
C PRO A 234 -3.58 21.31 -18.77
N ASN A 235 -2.43 21.18 -19.38
CA ASN A 235 -1.18 21.74 -18.87
C ASN A 235 -0.82 23.02 -19.62
N PRO A 236 -0.67 24.18 -18.95
CA PRO A 236 -1.04 24.46 -17.57
C PRO A 236 -2.57 24.51 -17.37
N PRO A 237 -3.17 24.44 -16.18
CA PRO A 237 -2.55 24.52 -14.85
C PRO A 237 -2.17 23.18 -14.22
N ALA A 238 -2.38 22.07 -14.90
CA ALA A 238 -1.94 20.78 -14.38
C ALA A 238 -0.40 20.67 -14.42
N ALA A 239 0.18 19.98 -13.44
CA ALA A 239 1.63 19.84 -13.33
C ALA A 239 2.22 18.93 -14.44
N MET A 240 1.50 17.84 -14.80
CA MET A 240 1.93 16.89 -15.81
C MET A 240 1.18 17.08 -17.13
N THR A 241 1.89 16.96 -18.24
CA THR A 241 1.29 17.02 -19.59
C THR A 241 0.33 15.84 -19.81
N PRO A 242 -0.70 15.99 -20.66
CA PRO A 242 -1.63 14.89 -20.95
C PRO A 242 -0.93 13.64 -21.50
N GLY A 243 0.09 13.78 -22.34
CA GLY A 243 0.91 12.67 -22.84
C GLY A 243 1.75 12.02 -21.73
N GLY A 244 2.35 12.83 -20.85
CA GLY A 244 3.11 12.32 -19.68
C GLY A 244 2.26 11.46 -18.75
N ARG A 245 0.97 11.79 -18.57
CA ARG A 245 0.04 10.98 -17.76
C ARG A 245 -0.24 9.60 -18.38
N VAL A 246 -0.12 9.46 -19.69
CA VAL A 246 -0.27 8.18 -20.39
C VAL A 246 1.02 7.37 -20.32
N ILE A 247 2.18 8.01 -20.48
CA ILE A 247 3.48 7.35 -20.47
C ILE A 247 3.88 6.92 -19.06
N SER A 248 3.57 7.72 -18.03
CA SER A 248 4.02 7.49 -16.66
C SER A 248 3.59 6.12 -16.11
N PRO A 249 2.31 5.65 -16.20
CA PRO A 249 1.94 4.32 -15.72
C PRO A 249 2.69 3.18 -16.43
N ILE A 250 3.03 3.32 -17.70
CA ILE A 250 3.81 2.32 -18.43
C ILE A 250 5.23 2.22 -17.86
N LEU A 251 5.83 3.36 -17.54
CA LEU A 251 7.19 3.41 -16.97
C LEU A 251 7.23 2.94 -15.51
N THR A 252 6.21 3.24 -14.73
CA THR A 252 6.16 2.85 -13.31
C THR A 252 5.78 1.38 -13.14
N MET A 253 4.98 0.82 -14.03
CA MET A 253 4.55 -0.57 -14.02
C MET A 253 5.72 -1.54 -14.28
N ALA A 254 6.61 -1.23 -15.23
CA ALA A 254 7.64 -2.16 -15.69
C ALA A 254 8.58 -2.65 -14.57
N PRO A 255 9.19 -1.80 -13.71
CA PRO A 255 10.04 -2.26 -12.62
C PRO A 255 9.30 -3.12 -11.59
N GLN A 256 8.04 -2.82 -11.32
CA GLN A 256 7.21 -3.57 -10.37
C GLN A 256 6.84 -4.95 -10.91
N MET A 257 6.54 -5.05 -12.19
CA MET A 257 6.28 -6.33 -12.87
C MET A 257 7.53 -7.22 -12.83
N VAL A 258 8.71 -6.67 -13.13
CA VAL A 258 9.98 -7.40 -13.07
C VAL A 258 10.24 -7.90 -11.64
N ALA A 259 10.11 -7.01 -10.64
CA ALA A 259 10.32 -7.40 -9.25
C ALA A 259 9.31 -8.48 -8.80
N GLY A 260 8.04 -8.35 -9.16
CA GLY A 260 7.00 -9.33 -8.87
C GLY A 260 7.26 -10.69 -9.52
N ALA A 261 7.69 -10.71 -10.78
CA ALA A 261 8.06 -11.93 -11.49
C ALA A 261 9.28 -12.60 -10.85
N VAL A 262 10.33 -11.84 -10.53
CA VAL A 262 11.53 -12.38 -9.86
C VAL A 262 11.15 -13.03 -8.53
N ILE A 263 10.34 -12.37 -7.71
CA ILE A 263 9.91 -12.89 -6.41
C ILE A 263 9.04 -14.13 -6.58
N ALA A 264 8.16 -14.17 -7.59
CA ALA A 264 7.26 -15.30 -7.82
C ALA A 264 7.98 -16.56 -8.25
N PHE A 265 9.06 -16.45 -9.03
CA PHE A 265 9.72 -17.60 -9.66
C PHE A 265 11.07 -17.97 -9.06
N ILE A 266 11.60 -17.19 -8.12
CA ILE A 266 12.84 -17.57 -7.45
C ILE A 266 12.56 -18.72 -6.46
N GLU A 267 13.37 -19.77 -6.53
CA GLU A 267 13.20 -20.98 -5.69
C GLU A 267 13.71 -20.80 -4.25
N ARG A 268 14.43 -19.71 -4.00
CA ARG A 268 14.97 -19.40 -2.67
C ARG A 268 13.96 -18.60 -1.86
N ASP A 269 13.78 -18.94 -0.57
CA ASP A 269 13.04 -18.09 0.36
C ASP A 269 13.78 -16.77 0.60
N LEU A 270 13.17 -15.68 0.16
CA LEU A 270 13.68 -14.31 0.32
C LEU A 270 13.24 -13.67 1.64
N TYR A 271 12.16 -14.18 2.23
CA TYR A 271 11.48 -13.55 3.36
C TYR A 271 11.31 -14.51 4.55
N PRO A 272 12.41 -15.04 5.14
CA PRO A 272 12.35 -16.03 6.22
C PRO A 272 11.74 -15.46 7.53
N LEU A 273 11.52 -14.15 7.61
CA LEU A 273 10.89 -13.50 8.75
C LEU A 273 9.52 -14.10 9.08
N PHE A 274 8.72 -14.41 8.04
CA PHE A 274 7.37 -14.95 8.22
C PHE A 274 7.37 -16.38 8.77
N ASP A 275 8.47 -17.15 8.59
CA ASP A 275 8.65 -18.43 9.25
C ASP A 275 9.00 -18.26 10.75
N LEU A 276 9.84 -17.27 11.06
CA LEU A 276 10.26 -16.98 12.45
C LEU A 276 9.08 -16.55 13.32
N CYS A 277 8.20 -15.69 12.80
CA CYS A 277 7.01 -15.22 13.52
C CYS A 277 5.84 -16.21 13.49
N GLY A 278 5.94 -17.29 12.72
CA GLY A 278 4.86 -18.24 12.45
C GLY A 278 3.78 -17.69 11.53
N ARG A 279 3.54 -18.40 10.42
CA ARG A 279 2.48 -18.02 9.46
C ARG A 279 1.10 -18.19 10.07
N ALA A 280 0.25 -17.17 9.89
CA ALA A 280 -1.13 -17.20 10.37
C ALA A 280 -1.99 -18.25 9.66
N ILE A 281 -1.66 -18.60 8.42
CA ILE A 281 -2.29 -19.66 7.63
C ILE A 281 -1.20 -20.70 7.31
N PRO A 282 -1.42 -21.99 7.60
CA PRO A 282 -0.42 -23.02 7.32
C PRO A 282 -0.22 -23.17 5.81
N MET A 283 0.93 -22.72 5.32
CA MET A 283 1.37 -22.89 3.93
C MET A 283 2.89 -22.86 3.84
N ALA A 284 3.43 -23.44 2.75
CA ALA A 284 4.86 -23.43 2.50
C ALA A 284 5.35 -22.00 2.21
N ALA A 285 6.56 -21.67 2.68
CA ALA A 285 7.22 -20.38 2.45
C ALA A 285 7.24 -19.98 0.98
N GLN A 286 7.59 -20.94 0.13
CA GLN A 286 7.66 -20.75 -1.31
C GLN A 286 6.30 -20.43 -1.94
N THR A 287 5.21 -21.03 -1.45
CA THR A 287 3.86 -20.77 -1.94
C THR A 287 3.41 -19.35 -1.53
N ASP A 288 3.68 -18.96 -0.29
CA ASP A 288 3.40 -17.60 0.22
C ASP A 288 4.14 -16.55 -0.61
N GLN A 289 5.43 -16.77 -0.85
CA GLN A 289 6.26 -15.88 -1.66
C GLN A 289 5.78 -15.81 -3.11
N MET A 290 5.46 -16.94 -3.73
CA MET A 290 4.96 -17.01 -5.10
C MET A 290 3.66 -16.23 -5.26
N ILE A 291 2.68 -16.44 -4.38
CA ILE A 291 1.39 -15.70 -4.42
C ILE A 291 1.62 -14.20 -4.21
N GLY A 292 2.51 -13.82 -3.28
CA GLY A 292 2.88 -12.43 -3.06
C GLY A 292 3.52 -11.76 -4.28
N GLY A 293 4.44 -12.46 -4.96
CA GLY A 293 5.05 -12.01 -6.21
C GLY A 293 4.03 -11.85 -7.34
N LEU A 294 3.14 -12.84 -7.51
CA LEU A 294 2.04 -12.77 -8.48
C LEU A 294 1.08 -11.62 -8.18
N THR A 295 0.81 -11.32 -6.91
CA THR A 295 -0.03 -10.18 -6.50
C THR A 295 0.58 -8.85 -6.93
N MET A 296 1.88 -8.71 -6.83
CA MET A 296 2.59 -7.52 -7.31
C MET A 296 2.66 -7.44 -8.82
N TRP A 297 2.79 -8.57 -9.50
CA TRP A 297 2.91 -8.61 -10.96
C TRP A 297 1.56 -8.32 -11.62
N ILE A 298 0.54 -9.12 -11.34
CA ILE A 298 -0.72 -9.09 -12.12
C ILE A 298 -1.69 -8.04 -11.58
N PRO A 299 -2.20 -8.07 -10.34
CA PRO A 299 -3.17 -7.08 -9.87
C PRO A 299 -2.64 -5.66 -9.81
N ALA A 300 -1.35 -5.46 -9.45
CA ALA A 300 -0.77 -4.12 -9.44
C ALA A 300 -0.69 -3.54 -10.85
N ALA A 301 -0.23 -4.32 -11.83
CA ALA A 301 -0.22 -3.91 -13.23
C ALA A 301 -1.62 -3.58 -13.75
N MET A 302 -2.64 -4.37 -13.39
CA MET A 302 -4.04 -4.10 -13.77
C MET A 302 -4.53 -2.76 -13.24
N THR A 303 -4.18 -2.39 -12.00
CA THR A 303 -4.56 -1.07 -11.46
C THR A 303 -3.90 0.09 -12.22
N GLU A 304 -2.64 -0.06 -12.62
CA GLU A 304 -1.96 0.94 -13.43
C GLU A 304 -2.52 1.03 -14.86
N VAL A 305 -2.92 -0.09 -15.45
CA VAL A 305 -3.63 -0.10 -16.75
C VAL A 305 -4.97 0.65 -16.64
N ILE A 306 -5.72 0.49 -15.55
CA ILE A 306 -6.95 1.28 -15.33
C ILE A 306 -6.62 2.78 -15.31
N GLY A 307 -5.58 3.17 -14.58
CA GLY A 307 -5.11 4.55 -14.54
C GLY A 307 -4.69 5.09 -15.92
N LEU A 308 -3.95 4.28 -16.69
CA LEU A 308 -3.56 4.55 -18.07
C LEU A 308 -4.77 4.81 -18.97
N LEU A 309 -5.79 3.96 -18.91
CA LEU A 309 -7.01 4.12 -19.71
C LEU A 309 -7.77 5.41 -19.36
N VAL A 310 -7.84 5.78 -18.08
CA VAL A 310 -8.43 7.05 -17.65
C VAL A 310 -7.62 8.25 -18.15
N ALA A 311 -6.29 8.16 -18.11
CA ALA A 311 -5.39 9.18 -18.63
C ALA A 311 -5.53 9.32 -20.15
N LEU A 312 -5.58 8.21 -20.88
CA LEU A 312 -5.80 8.16 -22.33
C LEU A 312 -7.14 8.80 -22.73
N ARG A 313 -8.21 8.45 -22.03
CA ARG A 313 -9.51 9.11 -22.22
C ARG A 313 -9.43 10.62 -22.01
N THR A 314 -8.66 11.05 -21.03
CA THR A 314 -8.48 12.49 -20.75
C THR A 314 -7.67 13.15 -21.86
N LEU A 315 -6.61 12.51 -22.36
CA LEU A 315 -5.82 12.98 -23.48
C LEU A 315 -6.70 13.16 -24.73
N MET A 316 -7.47 12.14 -25.12
CA MET A 316 -8.35 12.18 -26.28
C MET A 316 -9.40 13.32 -26.15
N ARG A 317 -9.98 13.50 -24.97
CA ARG A 317 -10.94 14.58 -24.71
C ARG A 317 -10.31 15.98 -24.82
N LEU A 318 -9.07 16.15 -24.37
CA LEU A 318 -8.36 17.43 -24.46
C LEU A 318 -7.90 17.69 -25.89
N SER A 319 -7.49 16.67 -26.62
CA SER A 319 -7.13 16.76 -28.05
C SER A 319 -8.33 17.19 -28.88
N ALA A 320 -9.49 16.54 -28.72
CA ALA A 320 -10.71 16.89 -29.43
C ALA A 320 -11.18 18.36 -29.17
N LYS A 321 -10.75 18.96 -28.06
CA LYS A 321 -11.04 20.37 -27.73
C LYS A 321 -9.93 21.33 -28.15
N GLY A 322 -8.94 20.90 -28.90
CA GLY A 322 -7.78 21.72 -29.29
C GLY A 322 -6.91 22.19 -28.10
N ARG A 323 -7.03 21.52 -26.92
CA ARG A 323 -6.33 21.90 -25.67
C ARG A 323 -5.15 20.96 -25.37
N TRP A 324 -4.61 20.32 -26.37
CA TRP A 324 -3.57 19.32 -26.19
C TRP A 324 -2.22 19.92 -25.76
N GLY A 325 -1.79 21.00 -26.37
CA GLY A 325 -0.60 21.75 -25.95
C GLY A 325 -0.90 23.23 -26.09
N VAL A 326 -0.48 24.03 -25.13
CA VAL A 326 -0.38 25.45 -25.37
C VAL A 326 0.75 25.60 -26.40
N ALA A 327 0.41 25.71 -27.67
CA ALA A 327 1.33 26.33 -28.61
C ALA A 327 1.80 27.63 -27.92
N LYS A 328 3.11 27.71 -27.60
CA LYS A 328 3.72 28.99 -27.28
C LYS A 328 3.24 29.92 -28.38
N ARG A 329 2.31 30.84 -28.09
CA ARG A 329 2.10 31.95 -29.01
C ARG A 329 3.45 32.63 -29.10
N ILE A 330 4.18 32.34 -30.17
CA ILE A 330 5.30 33.15 -30.58
C ILE A 330 4.68 34.52 -30.80
N ARG A 331 4.86 35.43 -29.85
CA ARG A 331 4.61 36.83 -30.09
C ARG A 331 5.67 37.24 -31.11
N VAL A 332 5.25 37.37 -32.36
CA VAL A 332 5.97 38.06 -33.40
C VAL A 332 5.89 39.54 -33.08
#